data_b3d0752ab7b5c441520e2e41f0c12c02
#
_entry.id   b3d0752ab7b5c441520e2e41f0c12c02
#
_cell.length_a   1.000
_cell.length_b   1.000
_cell.length_c   1.000
_cell.angle_alpha   90.00
_cell.angle_beta   90.00
_cell.angle_gamma   90.00
#
_symmetry.space_group_name_H-M   'P 1'
#
loop_
_entity.id
_entity.type
_entity.pdbx_description
1 polymer ?
#
loop_
_entity_poly.entity_id
_entity_poly.type
_entity_poly.pdbx_seq_one_letter_code
_entity_poly.pdbx_strand_id
1 'polypeptide(L)'
;MHAEILGNTVIPSSENIIDSSRTPILLLRAARAGIPTLPSLVTDSVKKIITELNFPVVIFAVNPFIYDGYKIANNKSALYRALKSLGMNYKFAVCAQPLRGEMLSFKSIFGKCEQDEESRIISEKVYELFKIPLCKLHVQKVGKKVYLCGLQPLRKDELSPHDMQTISREIALISQQGEHFGV
;
A
#
# COMPACT_ATOMS: atom_id res chain seq x y z
N MET A 1 0.68 19.87 -3.65
CA MET A 1 -0.17 20.92 -3.04
C MET A 1 -0.02 22.30 -3.71
N HIS A 2 1.17 22.93 -3.77
CA HIS A 2 1.29 24.26 -4.42
C HIS A 2 0.89 24.26 -5.90
N ALA A 3 1.35 23.30 -6.68
CA ALA A 3 0.99 23.17 -8.10
C ALA A 3 -0.52 22.95 -8.32
N GLU A 4 -1.18 22.19 -7.46
CA GLU A 4 -2.65 21.96 -7.51
C GLU A 4 -3.42 23.24 -7.20
N ILE A 5 -2.95 24.06 -6.24
CA ILE A 5 -3.55 25.37 -5.91
C ILE A 5 -3.49 26.31 -7.12
N LEU A 6 -2.45 26.20 -7.94
CA LEU A 6 -2.30 26.94 -9.18
C LEU A 6 -3.09 26.38 -10.37
N GLY A 7 -3.94 25.38 -10.15
CA GLY A 7 -4.79 24.77 -11.17
C GLY A 7 -4.09 23.71 -12.05
N ASN A 8 -2.86 23.32 -11.70
CA ASN A 8 -2.16 22.28 -12.45
C ASN A 8 -2.65 20.89 -12.07
N THR A 9 -2.75 19.98 -13.04
CA THR A 9 -2.96 18.56 -12.79
C THR A 9 -1.70 17.94 -12.21
N VAL A 10 -1.80 17.35 -11.02
CA VAL A 10 -0.69 16.68 -10.34
C VAL A 10 -1.00 15.21 -10.15
N ILE A 11 -0.08 14.34 -10.55
CA ILE A 11 -0.22 12.88 -10.42
C ILE A 11 0.95 12.33 -9.61
N PRO A 12 0.69 11.75 -8.45
CA PRO A 12 -0.59 11.63 -7.73
C PRO A 12 -1.01 12.96 -7.11
N SER A 13 -2.31 13.15 -6.88
CA SER A 13 -2.81 14.31 -6.11
C SER A 13 -2.35 14.26 -4.66
N SER A 14 -2.30 15.41 -3.98
CA SER A 14 -1.95 15.48 -2.56
C SER A 14 -2.88 14.65 -1.69
N GLU A 15 -4.18 14.61 -2.00
CA GLU A 15 -5.17 13.78 -1.32
C GLU A 15 -4.84 12.29 -1.47
N ASN A 16 -4.57 11.85 -2.69
CA ASN A 16 -4.23 10.45 -2.96
C ASN A 16 -2.93 10.01 -2.28
N ILE A 17 -1.93 10.90 -2.19
CA ILE A 17 -0.71 10.63 -1.42
C ILE A 17 -1.02 10.42 0.06
N ILE A 18 -1.80 11.33 0.65
CA ILE A 18 -2.16 11.27 2.08
C ILE A 18 -2.95 9.99 2.37
N ASP A 19 -3.94 9.68 1.56
CA ASP A 19 -4.83 8.54 1.77
C ASP A 19 -4.12 7.20 1.54
N SER A 20 -3.32 7.09 0.49
CA SER A 20 -2.55 5.87 0.22
C SER A 20 -1.41 5.63 1.22
N SER A 21 -0.86 6.71 1.81
CA SER A 21 0.19 6.63 2.81
C SER A 21 -0.27 6.15 4.19
N ARG A 22 -1.58 6.16 4.44
CA ARG A 22 -2.17 5.74 5.72
C ARG A 22 -2.85 4.39 5.55
N THR A 23 -2.21 3.31 5.98
CA THR A 23 -2.71 1.94 5.79
C THR A 23 -4.21 1.76 6.09
N PRO A 24 -4.78 2.29 7.19
CA PRO A 24 -6.22 2.15 7.45
C PRO A 24 -7.10 2.84 6.41
N ILE A 25 -6.69 4.02 5.92
CA ILE A 25 -7.45 4.79 4.93
C ILE A 25 -7.33 4.13 3.56
N LEU A 26 -6.12 3.70 3.19
CA LEU A 26 -5.86 2.90 2.00
C LEU A 26 -6.82 1.71 1.92
N LEU A 27 -6.87 0.89 2.98
CA LEU A 27 -7.69 -0.32 3.02
C LEU A 27 -9.19 0.00 2.97
N LEU A 28 -9.63 1.04 3.67
CA LEU A 28 -11.02 1.47 3.65
C LEU A 28 -11.46 1.92 2.25
N ARG A 29 -10.66 2.77 1.59
CA ARG A 29 -10.95 3.23 0.22
C ARG A 29 -10.90 2.07 -0.78
N ALA A 30 -9.89 1.19 -0.66
CA ALA A 30 -9.76 0.01 -1.50
C ALA A 30 -10.98 -0.91 -1.38
N ALA A 31 -11.42 -1.21 -0.15
CA ALA A 31 -12.61 -2.04 0.09
C ALA A 31 -13.89 -1.42 -0.51
N ARG A 32 -14.08 -0.10 -0.38
CA ARG A 32 -15.21 0.63 -0.98
C ARG A 32 -15.18 0.61 -2.51
N ALA A 33 -13.98 0.56 -3.10
CA ALA A 33 -13.80 0.43 -4.56
C ALA A 33 -13.84 -1.02 -5.06
N GLY A 34 -14.18 -1.99 -4.19
CA GLY A 34 -14.28 -3.40 -4.56
C GLY A 34 -12.93 -4.11 -4.74
N ILE A 35 -11.83 -3.54 -4.21
CA ILE A 35 -10.54 -4.21 -4.13
C ILE A 35 -10.57 -5.14 -2.90
N PRO A 36 -10.26 -6.45 -3.04
CA PRO A 36 -10.28 -7.36 -1.92
C PRO A 36 -9.30 -6.95 -0.82
N THR A 37 -9.80 -6.84 0.42
CA THR A 37 -9.00 -6.56 1.62
C THR A 37 -9.39 -7.54 2.73
N LEU A 38 -8.49 -7.77 3.68
CA LEU A 38 -8.81 -8.51 4.90
C LEU A 38 -9.31 -7.56 6.01
N PRO A 39 -10.07 -8.07 7.00
CA PRO A 39 -10.42 -7.29 8.17
C PRO A 39 -9.19 -6.67 8.80
N SER A 40 -9.28 -5.41 9.19
CA SER A 40 -8.17 -4.70 9.81
C SER A 40 -8.59 -4.03 11.11
N LEU A 41 -7.68 -4.02 12.09
CA LEU A 41 -7.85 -3.43 13.40
C LEU A 41 -6.78 -2.37 13.63
N VAL A 42 -7.20 -1.14 13.92
CA VAL A 42 -6.29 -0.05 14.28
C VAL A 42 -6.28 0.10 15.78
N THR A 43 -5.15 -0.20 16.42
CA THR A 43 -5.03 -0.17 17.88
C THR A 43 -3.56 -0.18 18.32
N ASP A 44 -3.30 0.27 19.54
CA ASP A 44 -2.05 0.11 20.29
C ASP A 44 -2.09 -1.04 21.29
N SER A 45 -3.26 -1.67 21.46
CA SER A 45 -3.52 -2.68 22.46
C SER A 45 -3.22 -4.10 21.98
N VAL A 46 -2.17 -4.71 22.55
CA VAL A 46 -1.84 -6.14 22.34
C VAL A 46 -3.01 -7.05 22.67
N LYS A 47 -3.72 -6.79 23.80
CA LYS A 47 -4.86 -7.58 24.23
C LYS A 47 -5.95 -7.59 23.16
N LYS A 48 -6.28 -6.42 22.61
CA LYS A 48 -7.32 -6.26 21.59
C LYS A 48 -6.98 -7.01 20.31
N ILE A 49 -5.71 -6.93 19.84
CA ILE A 49 -5.26 -7.68 18.66
C ILE A 49 -5.44 -9.19 18.86
N ILE A 50 -5.02 -9.73 20.01
CA ILE A 50 -5.13 -11.16 20.31
C ILE A 50 -6.58 -11.60 20.37
N THR A 51 -7.45 -10.81 21.01
CA THR A 51 -8.86 -11.18 21.20
C THR A 51 -9.65 -11.15 19.89
N GLU A 52 -9.38 -10.18 19.01
CA GLU A 52 -10.18 -9.97 17.80
C GLU A 52 -9.61 -10.67 16.55
N LEU A 53 -8.29 -10.82 16.44
CA LEU A 53 -7.68 -11.35 15.22
C LEU A 53 -7.08 -12.75 15.37
N ASN A 54 -6.68 -13.15 16.59
CA ASN A 54 -5.89 -14.35 16.88
C ASN A 54 -4.51 -14.35 16.15
N PHE A 55 -3.66 -15.32 16.47
CA PHE A 55 -2.39 -15.51 15.78
C PHE A 55 -2.52 -16.50 14.60
N PRO A 56 -1.69 -16.38 13.57
CA PRO A 56 -0.72 -15.31 13.32
C PRO A 56 -1.35 -14.04 12.78
N VAL A 57 -0.68 -12.89 13.01
CA VAL A 57 -1.12 -11.58 12.53
C VAL A 57 0.00 -10.86 11.76
N VAL A 58 -0.37 -10.04 10.79
CA VAL A 58 0.52 -9.10 10.13
C VAL A 58 0.24 -7.69 10.62
N ILE A 59 1.30 -6.93 10.89
CA ILE A 59 1.24 -5.61 11.49
C ILE A 59 1.92 -4.61 10.57
N PHE A 60 1.21 -3.54 10.26
CA PHE A 60 1.70 -2.38 9.50
C PHE A 60 1.77 -1.15 10.40
N ALA A 61 2.70 -0.25 10.13
CA ALA A 61 2.62 1.10 10.65
C ALA A 61 1.39 1.80 10.07
N VAL A 62 0.75 2.68 10.84
CA VAL A 62 -0.36 3.50 10.33
C VAL A 62 0.14 4.45 9.25
N ASN A 63 1.35 4.97 9.41
CA ASN A 63 2.02 5.81 8.42
C ASN A 63 3.30 5.10 7.91
N PRO A 64 3.30 4.53 6.70
CA PRO A 64 4.43 3.78 6.15
C PRO A 64 5.65 4.66 5.79
N PHE A 65 5.54 5.99 5.73
CA PHE A 65 6.70 6.87 5.54
C PHE A 65 7.69 6.83 6.71
N ILE A 66 7.26 6.32 7.86
CA ILE A 66 8.10 6.23 9.07
C ILE A 66 8.77 4.85 9.17
N TYR A 67 8.22 3.82 8.51
CA TYR A 67 8.69 2.45 8.62
C TYR A 67 8.42 1.64 7.35
N ASP A 68 9.45 0.98 6.84
CA ASP A 68 9.36 0.14 5.66
C ASP A 68 8.70 -1.21 5.96
N GLY A 69 7.65 -1.53 5.22
CA GLY A 69 7.06 -2.85 5.18
C GLY A 69 6.14 -3.19 6.36
N TYR A 70 6.16 -4.44 6.74
CA TYR A 70 5.30 -5.03 7.77
C TYR A 70 6.08 -5.97 8.69
N LYS A 71 5.46 -6.37 9.80
CA LYS A 71 5.97 -7.41 10.70
C LYS A 71 4.92 -8.49 10.89
N ILE A 72 5.38 -9.75 10.92
CA ILE A 72 4.54 -10.90 11.23
C ILE A 72 4.76 -11.26 12.71
N ALA A 73 3.65 -11.46 13.43
CA ALA A 73 3.69 -11.91 14.80
C ALA A 73 2.93 -13.24 14.94
N ASN A 74 3.65 -14.29 15.31
CA ASN A 74 3.11 -15.64 15.52
C ASN A 74 2.78 -15.91 17.00
N ASN A 75 3.17 -15.01 17.89
CA ASN A 75 2.96 -15.11 19.33
C ASN A 75 2.99 -13.74 20.00
N LYS A 76 2.61 -13.71 21.27
CA LYS A 76 2.51 -12.50 22.08
C LYS A 76 3.84 -11.72 22.16
N SER A 77 4.97 -12.40 22.31
CA SER A 77 6.29 -11.75 22.40
C SER A 77 6.67 -11.04 21.08
N ALA A 78 6.44 -11.71 19.94
CA ALA A 78 6.65 -11.11 18.62
C ALA A 78 5.72 -9.90 18.38
N LEU A 79 4.47 -10.00 18.85
CA LEU A 79 3.50 -8.91 18.76
C LEU A 79 3.96 -7.67 19.56
N TYR A 80 4.43 -7.85 20.80
CA TYR A 80 4.98 -6.75 21.60
C TYR A 80 6.14 -6.05 20.88
N ARG A 81 7.07 -6.83 20.30
CA ARG A 81 8.20 -6.26 19.54
C ARG A 81 7.73 -5.51 18.30
N ALA A 82 6.72 -6.04 17.59
CA ALA A 82 6.14 -5.38 16.42
C ALA A 82 5.48 -4.05 16.79
N LEU A 83 4.63 -4.01 17.82
CA LEU A 83 3.98 -2.79 18.28
C LEU A 83 5.00 -1.75 18.77
N LYS A 84 6.00 -2.18 19.54
CA LYS A 84 7.07 -1.28 20.01
C LYS A 84 7.81 -0.63 18.85
N SER A 85 8.12 -1.40 17.82
CA SER A 85 8.86 -0.93 16.65
C SER A 85 8.00 -0.05 15.75
N LEU A 86 6.85 -0.56 15.29
CA LEU A 86 5.99 0.10 14.31
C LEU A 86 5.15 1.24 14.92
N GLY A 87 4.85 1.15 16.20
CA GLY A 87 4.14 2.18 16.97
C GLY A 87 5.08 3.18 17.66
N MET A 88 6.37 3.22 17.33
CA MET A 88 7.34 4.14 17.91
C MET A 88 7.32 4.13 19.45
N ASN A 89 7.62 2.98 20.05
CA ASN A 89 7.51 2.75 21.51
C ASN A 89 6.10 3.00 22.05
N TYR A 90 5.08 2.45 21.37
CA TYR A 90 3.65 2.54 21.75
C TYR A 90 3.06 3.97 21.75
N LYS A 91 3.70 4.93 21.07
CA LYS A 91 3.17 6.28 20.93
C LYS A 91 2.04 6.36 19.91
N PHE A 92 2.02 5.44 18.94
CA PHE A 92 1.05 5.41 17.86
C PHE A 92 0.39 4.04 17.74
N ALA A 93 -0.86 4.03 17.31
CA ALA A 93 -1.55 2.83 16.91
C ALA A 93 -0.87 2.17 15.69
N VAL A 94 -1.09 0.89 15.52
CA VAL A 94 -0.71 0.11 14.34
C VAL A 94 -1.94 -0.39 13.62
N CYS A 95 -1.80 -0.81 12.36
CA CYS A 95 -2.83 -1.50 11.62
C CYS A 95 -2.51 -3.00 11.60
N ALA A 96 -3.33 -3.80 12.27
CA ALA A 96 -3.18 -5.24 12.37
C ALA A 96 -4.21 -5.95 11.48
N GLN A 97 -3.79 -7.03 10.83
CA GLN A 97 -4.64 -7.90 10.01
C GLN A 97 -4.36 -9.36 10.34
N PRO A 98 -5.34 -10.28 10.22
CA PRO A 98 -5.07 -11.71 10.36
C PRO A 98 -4.15 -12.18 9.22
N LEU A 99 -3.17 -13.02 9.53
CA LEU A 99 -2.36 -13.68 8.51
C LEU A 99 -3.06 -14.98 8.11
N ARG A 100 -3.66 -15.01 6.92
CA ARG A 100 -4.44 -16.14 6.39
C ARG A 100 -3.77 -16.88 5.23
N GLY A 101 -2.72 -16.30 4.67
CA GLY A 101 -2.01 -16.85 3.53
C GLY A 101 -0.57 -16.36 3.44
N GLU A 102 0.02 -16.52 2.28
CA GLU A 102 1.37 -16.07 2.01
C GLU A 102 1.40 -14.56 1.81
N MET A 103 2.35 -13.90 2.49
CA MET A 103 2.62 -12.47 2.27
C MET A 103 3.56 -12.30 1.08
N LEU A 104 3.10 -11.54 0.10
CA LEU A 104 3.88 -11.17 -1.08
C LEU A 104 4.06 -9.66 -1.13
N SER A 105 5.19 -9.24 -1.68
CA SER A 105 5.48 -7.82 -1.91
C SER A 105 6.06 -7.67 -3.30
N PHE A 106 5.47 -6.80 -4.12
CA PHE A 106 5.92 -6.60 -5.49
C PHE A 106 5.80 -5.12 -5.91
N LYS A 107 6.58 -4.77 -6.92
CA LYS A 107 6.56 -3.43 -7.51
C LYS A 107 5.32 -3.25 -8.39
N SER A 108 4.69 -2.08 -8.28
CA SER A 108 3.65 -1.60 -9.17
C SER A 108 4.12 -0.28 -9.80
N ILE A 109 4.26 -0.27 -11.10
CA ILE A 109 4.72 0.88 -11.89
C ILE A 109 3.59 1.28 -12.83
N PHE A 110 2.93 2.41 -12.55
CA PHE A 110 1.71 2.85 -13.24
C PHE A 110 0.64 1.74 -13.32
N GLY A 111 0.47 0.99 -12.22
CA GLY A 111 -0.46 -0.14 -12.14
C GLY A 111 0.04 -1.44 -12.75
N LYS A 112 1.17 -1.45 -13.44
CA LYS A 112 1.75 -2.65 -14.07
C LYS A 112 2.67 -3.38 -13.10
N CYS A 113 2.60 -4.70 -13.08
CA CYS A 113 3.50 -5.55 -12.30
C CYS A 113 3.78 -6.89 -13.03
N GLU A 114 4.91 -7.51 -12.68
CA GLU A 114 5.36 -8.80 -13.21
C GLU A 114 4.90 -9.96 -12.30
N GLN A 115 3.60 -10.04 -12.03
CA GLN A 115 3.00 -11.04 -11.16
C GLN A 115 1.89 -11.80 -11.86
N ASP A 116 1.27 -12.75 -11.15
CA ASP A 116 0.10 -13.47 -11.63
C ASP A 116 -1.08 -12.54 -11.92
N GLU A 117 -2.08 -13.06 -12.63
CA GLU A 117 -3.23 -12.28 -13.11
C GLU A 117 -3.98 -11.58 -11.98
N GLU A 118 -4.22 -12.27 -10.87
CA GLU A 118 -4.93 -11.70 -9.71
C GLU A 118 -4.17 -10.53 -9.09
N SER A 119 -2.85 -10.65 -8.99
CA SER A 119 -1.97 -9.57 -8.50
C SER A 119 -1.94 -8.38 -9.46
N ARG A 120 -1.96 -8.64 -10.78
CA ARG A 120 -2.05 -7.58 -11.80
C ARG A 120 -3.35 -6.81 -11.69
N ILE A 121 -4.48 -7.49 -11.56
CA ILE A 121 -5.80 -6.85 -11.40
C ILE A 121 -5.80 -5.93 -10.17
N ILE A 122 -5.22 -6.37 -9.04
CA ILE A 122 -5.11 -5.52 -7.85
C ILE A 122 -4.21 -4.32 -8.10
N SER A 123 -3.06 -4.52 -8.76
CA SER A 123 -2.11 -3.45 -9.10
C SER A 123 -2.79 -2.36 -9.95
N GLU A 124 -3.49 -2.76 -11.01
CA GLU A 124 -4.23 -1.86 -11.90
C GLU A 124 -5.32 -1.08 -11.14
N LYS A 125 -6.16 -1.77 -10.36
CA LYS A 125 -7.22 -1.12 -9.56
C LYS A 125 -6.69 -0.16 -8.51
N VAL A 126 -5.57 -0.49 -7.85
CA VAL A 126 -4.92 0.41 -6.90
C VAL A 126 -4.40 1.66 -7.61
N TYR A 127 -3.79 1.51 -8.78
CA TYR A 127 -3.37 2.65 -9.58
C TYR A 127 -4.55 3.50 -10.08
N GLU A 128 -5.62 2.88 -10.55
CA GLU A 128 -6.84 3.59 -10.96
C GLU A 128 -7.45 4.40 -9.81
N LEU A 129 -7.45 3.84 -8.60
CA LEU A 129 -8.06 4.47 -7.42
C LEU A 129 -7.21 5.60 -6.84
N PHE A 130 -5.89 5.40 -6.74
CA PHE A 130 -5.01 6.34 -6.03
C PHE A 130 -4.06 7.12 -6.94
N LYS A 131 -3.92 6.72 -8.21
CA LYS A 131 -2.99 7.31 -9.18
C LYS A 131 -1.55 7.40 -8.66
N ILE A 132 -1.14 6.46 -7.78
CA ILE A 132 0.24 6.38 -7.29
C ILE A 132 1.09 5.67 -8.35
N PRO A 133 2.01 6.37 -9.03
CA PRO A 133 2.69 5.81 -10.19
C PRO A 133 3.76 4.77 -9.81
N LEU A 134 4.38 4.92 -8.65
CA LEU A 134 5.49 4.08 -8.21
C LEU A 134 5.28 3.64 -6.77
N CYS A 135 4.93 2.39 -6.59
CA CYS A 135 4.74 1.83 -5.25
C CYS A 135 5.11 0.35 -5.17
N LYS A 136 5.31 -0.11 -3.95
CA LYS A 136 5.37 -1.52 -3.60
C LYS A 136 4.04 -1.90 -2.95
N LEU A 137 3.36 -2.88 -3.50
CA LEU A 137 2.15 -3.44 -2.93
C LEU A 137 2.49 -4.61 -2.03
N HIS A 138 1.85 -4.65 -0.88
CA HIS A 138 1.86 -5.78 0.04
C HIS A 138 0.51 -6.46 -0.03
N VAL A 139 0.51 -7.75 -0.35
CA VAL A 139 -0.71 -8.53 -0.51
C VAL A 139 -0.61 -9.85 0.25
N GLN A 140 -1.76 -10.43 0.61
CA GLN A 140 -1.85 -11.81 1.06
C GLN A 140 -2.48 -12.66 -0.03
N LYS A 141 -1.82 -13.77 -0.39
CA LYS A 141 -2.35 -14.78 -1.30
C LYS A 141 -2.94 -15.93 -0.49
N VAL A 142 -4.26 -16.10 -0.59
CA VAL A 142 -5.02 -17.15 0.10
C VAL A 142 -5.67 -18.05 -0.96
N GLY A 143 -5.04 -19.17 -1.25
CA GLY A 143 -5.42 -20.00 -2.40
C GLY A 143 -5.25 -19.25 -3.72
N LYS A 144 -6.35 -19.07 -4.47
CA LYS A 144 -6.37 -18.29 -5.72
C LYS A 144 -6.67 -16.80 -5.51
N LYS A 145 -7.09 -16.39 -4.33
CA LYS A 145 -7.48 -14.99 -4.05
C LYS A 145 -6.30 -14.20 -3.52
N VAL A 146 -6.21 -12.96 -3.98
CA VAL A 146 -5.21 -11.99 -3.53
C VAL A 146 -5.93 -10.85 -2.81
N TYR A 147 -5.42 -10.45 -1.65
CA TYR A 147 -5.97 -9.40 -0.80
C TYR A 147 -4.94 -8.29 -0.60
N LEU A 148 -5.32 -7.05 -0.86
CA LEU A 148 -4.47 -5.89 -0.56
C LEU A 148 -4.31 -5.76 0.95
N CYS A 149 -3.07 -5.58 1.42
CA CYS A 149 -2.73 -5.44 2.82
C CYS A 149 -2.06 -4.10 3.15
N GLY A 150 -1.33 -3.53 2.20
CA GLY A 150 -0.62 -2.28 2.40
C GLY A 150 0.04 -1.79 1.12
N LEU A 151 0.53 -0.56 1.18
CA LEU A 151 1.27 0.08 0.11
C LEU A 151 2.43 0.87 0.72
N GLN A 152 3.57 0.87 0.07
CA GLN A 152 4.69 1.77 0.41
C GLN A 152 5.29 2.37 -0.86
N PRO A 153 5.90 3.57 -0.78
CA PRO A 153 6.63 4.16 -1.89
C PRO A 153 7.80 3.27 -2.32
N LEU A 154 8.08 3.20 -3.62
CA LEU A 154 9.32 2.61 -4.14
C LEU A 154 10.48 3.57 -3.92
N ARG A 155 11.62 3.02 -3.53
CA ARG A 155 12.88 3.78 -3.44
C ARG A 155 13.63 3.68 -4.76
N LYS A 156 14.49 4.66 -5.01
CA LYS A 156 15.29 4.73 -6.25
C LYS A 156 16.18 3.50 -6.43
N ASP A 157 16.74 2.98 -5.35
CA ASP A 157 17.62 1.81 -5.34
C ASP A 157 16.89 0.48 -5.61
N GLU A 158 15.55 0.48 -5.54
CA GLU A 158 14.72 -0.67 -5.88
C GLU A 158 14.35 -0.73 -7.37
N LEU A 159 14.64 0.33 -8.15
CA LEU A 159 14.29 0.40 -9.57
C LEU A 159 15.39 -0.21 -10.45
N SER A 160 14.99 -1.14 -11.31
CA SER A 160 15.85 -1.73 -12.34
C SER A 160 15.94 -0.85 -13.58
N PRO A 161 16.91 -1.06 -14.49
CA PRO A 161 16.94 -0.38 -15.78
C PRO A 161 15.66 -0.61 -16.61
N HIS A 162 15.04 -1.78 -16.53
CA HIS A 162 13.76 -2.07 -17.18
C HIS A 162 12.62 -1.23 -16.60
N ASP A 163 12.57 -1.09 -15.27
CA ASP A 163 11.59 -0.22 -14.59
C ASP A 163 11.74 1.23 -15.08
N MET A 164 12.96 1.73 -15.22
CA MET A 164 13.23 3.09 -15.71
C MET A 164 12.74 3.31 -17.15
N GLN A 165 12.90 2.32 -18.03
CA GLN A 165 12.35 2.37 -19.39
C GLN A 165 10.83 2.43 -19.39
N THR A 166 10.19 1.61 -18.56
CA THR A 166 8.74 1.60 -18.37
C THR A 166 8.24 2.95 -17.86
N ILE A 167 8.90 3.53 -16.86
CA ILE A 167 8.58 4.85 -16.30
C ILE A 167 8.66 5.93 -17.39
N SER A 168 9.77 5.94 -18.15
CA SER A 168 9.97 6.94 -19.21
C SER A 168 8.87 6.88 -20.28
N ARG A 169 8.48 5.67 -20.69
CA ARG A 169 7.39 5.45 -21.63
C ARG A 169 6.04 5.94 -21.09
N GLU A 170 5.69 5.60 -19.85
CA GLU A 170 4.42 6.01 -19.26
C GLU A 170 4.34 7.53 -19.07
N ILE A 171 5.44 8.18 -18.67
CA ILE A 171 5.50 9.65 -18.58
C ILE A 171 5.28 10.28 -19.96
N ALA A 172 5.92 9.76 -21.02
CA ALA A 172 5.74 10.29 -22.37
C ALA A 172 4.27 10.16 -22.84
N LEU A 173 3.60 9.04 -22.55
CA LEU A 173 2.19 8.85 -22.89
C LEU A 173 1.27 9.83 -22.14
N ILE A 174 1.52 10.06 -20.86
CA ILE A 174 0.73 11.02 -20.06
C ILE A 174 0.94 12.45 -20.58
N SER A 175 2.16 12.83 -20.94
CA SER A 175 2.48 14.15 -21.48
C SER A 175 1.76 14.41 -22.81
N GLN A 176 1.71 13.42 -23.70
CA GLN A 176 0.98 13.52 -24.97
C GLN A 176 -0.54 13.66 -24.78
N GLN A 177 -1.11 13.01 -23.77
CA GLN A 177 -2.54 13.14 -23.46
C GLN A 177 -2.86 14.51 -22.83
N GLY A 178 -1.93 15.10 -22.08
CA GLY A 178 -2.09 16.44 -21.47
C GLY A 178 -2.11 17.57 -22.49
N GLU A 179 -1.43 17.44 -23.62
CA GLU A 179 -1.42 18.44 -24.69
C GLU A 179 -2.77 18.58 -25.42
N HIS A 180 -3.66 17.58 -25.34
CA HIS A 180 -5.01 17.63 -25.91
C HIS A 180 -6.07 18.31 -25.02
N PHE A 181 -5.75 18.70 -23.80
CA PHE A 181 -6.67 19.39 -22.88
C PHE A 181 -6.32 20.88 -22.66
N GLY A 182 -5.39 21.42 -23.43
CA GLY A 182 -4.92 22.81 -23.35
C GLY A 182 -5.30 23.63 -24.58
N VAL A 183 -6.60 23.83 -24.84
CA VAL A 183 -7.13 24.95 -25.69
C VAL A 183 -8.41 25.46 -25.04
#